data_bcc868c9de3a1c20696f4a3c42028969
#
_entry.id   bcc868c9de3a1c20696f4a3c42028969
#
_cell.length_a   1.000
_cell.length_b   1.000
_cell.length_c   1.000
_cell.angle_alpha   90.00
_cell.angle_beta   90.00
_cell.angle_gamma   90.00
#
_symmetry.space_group_name_H-M   'P 1'
#
loop_
_entity.id
_entity.type
_entity.pdbx_description
1 polymer ?
#
loop_
_entity_poly.entity_id
_entity_poly.type
_entity_poly.pdbx_seq_one_letter_code
_entity_poly.pdbx_strand_id
1 'polypeptide(L)'
;MIARGVIKTRLYESPCGTMTLGSFGDKLCLCKWHTDKHGELACRRLKRILNACLEEDTSGVIEKAAAQLNEFFAGRRRVFDVPLLLIGTDFQKTVWGELMNVPFGKTLSYGEMARRIGRPKAVRAVANANGANPVCIFVPCHRIIGSDHSLTGYAGGIDAKRRLLELEGVWPIKI
;
A
#
# COMPACT_ATOMS: atom_id res chain seq x y z
N MET A 1 2.79 25.34 24.07
CA MET A 1 2.12 24.74 22.88
C MET A 1 3.07 23.70 22.30
N ILE A 2 2.65 22.44 22.27
CA ILE A 2 3.43 21.40 21.57
C ILE A 2 3.27 21.69 20.08
N ALA A 3 4.37 21.89 19.37
CA ALA A 3 4.35 22.09 17.92
C ALA A 3 3.70 20.86 17.26
N ARG A 4 2.67 21.08 16.44
CA ARG A 4 2.07 20.03 15.63
C ARG A 4 3.03 19.63 14.53
N GLY A 5 3.20 18.32 14.33
CA GLY A 5 3.90 17.82 13.15
C GLY A 5 3.13 18.11 11.87
N VAL A 6 3.81 18.05 10.74
CA VAL A 6 3.20 18.22 9.42
C VAL A 6 3.38 16.96 8.60
N ILE A 7 2.28 16.44 8.07
CA ILE A 7 2.27 15.40 7.05
C ILE A 7 2.10 16.14 5.72
N LYS A 8 3.14 16.20 4.92
CA LYS A 8 3.08 16.76 3.57
C LYS A 8 2.37 15.78 2.65
N THR A 9 1.46 16.27 1.82
CA THR A 9 0.69 15.45 0.89
C THR A 9 0.68 16.03 -0.51
N ARG A 10 0.74 15.17 -1.50
CA ARG A 10 0.70 15.52 -2.91
C ARG A 10 -0.09 14.47 -3.71
N LEU A 11 -0.85 14.91 -4.70
CA LEU A 11 -1.48 14.02 -5.66
C LEU A 11 -0.45 13.44 -6.63
N TYR A 12 -0.65 12.20 -7.01
CA TYR A 12 0.14 11.48 -8.01
C TYR A 12 -0.81 10.81 -9.01
N GLU A 13 -0.66 11.15 -10.28
CA GLU A 13 -1.44 10.56 -11.35
C GLU A 13 -0.74 9.30 -11.87
N SER A 14 -1.35 8.14 -11.62
CA SER A 14 -0.86 6.86 -12.13
C SER A 14 -1.69 6.40 -13.32
N PRO A 15 -1.16 5.45 -14.15
CA PRO A 15 -1.95 4.81 -15.20
C PRO A 15 -3.20 4.07 -14.69
N CYS A 16 -3.25 3.77 -13.40
CA CYS A 16 -4.36 3.06 -12.75
C CYS A 16 -5.31 3.98 -11.98
N GLY A 17 -5.04 5.27 -11.93
CA GLY A 17 -5.84 6.27 -11.21
C GLY A 17 -5.02 7.18 -10.30
N THR A 18 -5.68 8.18 -9.75
CA THR A 18 -5.07 9.19 -8.87
C THR A 18 -4.78 8.60 -7.49
N MET A 19 -3.60 8.87 -6.97
CA MET A 19 -3.17 8.50 -5.62
C MET A 19 -2.76 9.74 -4.82
N THR A 20 -2.84 9.65 -3.51
CA THR A 20 -2.26 10.65 -2.60
C THR A 20 -0.99 10.07 -1.99
N LEU A 21 0.14 10.74 -2.20
CA LEU A 21 1.40 10.47 -1.52
C LEU A 21 1.50 11.35 -0.29
N GLY A 22 1.99 10.80 0.83
CA GLY A 22 2.19 11.56 2.06
C GLY A 22 3.46 11.18 2.77
N SER A 23 4.14 12.18 3.33
CA SER A 23 5.35 11.99 4.12
C SER A 23 5.27 12.68 5.47
N PHE A 24 5.94 12.07 6.44
CA PHE A 24 6.21 12.67 7.74
C PHE A 24 7.72 12.59 7.99
N GLY A 25 8.34 13.75 8.09
CA GLY A 25 9.81 13.82 8.06
C GLY A 25 10.37 13.26 6.74
N ASP A 26 11.32 12.36 6.87
CA ASP A 26 12.03 11.71 5.75
C ASP A 26 11.44 10.35 5.34
N LYS A 27 10.22 10.02 5.83
CA LYS A 27 9.58 8.73 5.57
C LYS A 27 8.23 8.89 4.89
N LEU A 28 7.96 8.01 3.93
CA LEU A 28 6.64 7.90 3.29
C LEU A 28 5.67 7.19 4.25
N CYS A 29 4.56 7.83 4.56
CA CYS A 29 3.55 7.29 5.48
C CYS A 29 2.17 7.10 4.83
N LEU A 30 2.00 7.57 3.60
CA LEU A 30 0.76 7.47 2.86
C LEU A 30 1.04 7.28 1.35
N CYS A 31 0.39 6.31 0.76
CA CYS A 31 0.22 6.12 -0.67
C CYS A 31 -1.12 5.42 -0.88
N LYS A 32 -2.17 6.20 -1.04
CA LYS A 32 -3.55 5.69 -1.08
C LYS A 32 -4.24 6.14 -2.35
N TRP A 33 -5.08 5.27 -2.88
CA TRP A 33 -5.96 5.58 -3.99
C TRP A 33 -6.95 6.66 -3.59
N HIS A 34 -7.16 7.64 -4.45
CA HIS A 34 -8.08 8.75 -4.19
C HIS A 34 -9.54 8.27 -4.01
N THR A 35 -9.90 7.18 -4.67
CA THR A 35 -11.21 6.53 -4.58
C THR A 35 -11.36 5.58 -3.39
N ASP A 36 -10.32 5.40 -2.60
CA ASP A 36 -10.34 4.47 -1.46
C ASP A 36 -11.21 5.01 -0.32
N LYS A 37 -12.29 4.30 -0.04
CA LYS A 37 -13.19 4.60 1.09
C LYS A 37 -12.49 4.56 2.46
N HIS A 38 -11.37 3.86 2.57
CA HIS A 38 -10.59 3.75 3.79
C HIS A 38 -9.45 4.79 3.88
N GLY A 39 -9.22 5.56 2.83
CA GLY A 39 -8.17 6.58 2.78
C GLY A 39 -8.35 7.66 3.84
N GLU A 40 -9.58 8.09 4.07
CA GLU A 40 -9.90 9.07 5.13
C GLU A 40 -9.60 8.53 6.53
N LEU A 41 -9.89 7.25 6.77
CA LEU A 41 -9.60 6.61 8.07
C LEU A 41 -8.08 6.52 8.31
N ALA A 42 -7.30 6.20 7.28
CA ALA A 42 -5.84 6.19 7.35
C ALA A 42 -5.30 7.59 7.67
N CYS A 43 -5.78 8.63 7.00
CA CYS A 43 -5.40 10.01 7.28
C CYS A 43 -5.75 10.45 8.71
N ARG A 44 -6.95 10.13 9.20
CA ARG A 44 -7.34 10.43 10.60
C ARG A 44 -6.42 9.74 11.60
N ARG A 45 -6.07 8.47 11.36
CA ARG A 45 -5.15 7.71 12.22
C ARG A 45 -3.76 8.34 12.25
N LEU A 46 -3.21 8.69 11.08
CA LEU A 46 -1.92 9.36 10.97
C LEU A 46 -1.90 10.68 11.73
N LYS A 47 -2.89 11.54 11.51
CA LYS A 47 -3.01 12.84 12.19
C LYS A 47 -3.03 12.69 13.71
N ARG A 48 -3.81 11.71 14.19
CA ARG A 48 -3.94 11.46 15.64
C ARG A 48 -2.65 10.94 16.26
N ILE A 49 -2.05 9.90 15.67
CA ILE A 49 -0.89 9.21 16.24
C ILE A 49 0.37 10.07 16.15
N LEU A 50 0.55 10.78 15.04
CA LEU A 50 1.70 11.65 14.81
C LEU A 50 1.51 13.06 15.38
N ASN A 51 0.34 13.35 15.99
CA ASN A 51 -0.02 14.71 16.41
C ASN A 51 0.28 15.74 15.29
N ALA A 52 -0.22 15.48 14.10
CA ALA A 52 0.13 16.21 12.88
C ALA A 52 -1.10 16.72 12.14
N CYS A 53 -0.91 17.75 11.32
CA CYS A 53 -1.88 18.19 10.31
C CYS A 53 -1.42 17.75 8.92
N LEU A 54 -2.38 17.70 7.98
CA LEU A 54 -2.08 17.51 6.56
C LEU A 54 -1.84 18.88 5.93
N GLU A 55 -0.84 18.96 5.09
CA GLU A 55 -0.50 20.14 4.32
C GLU A 55 -0.18 19.73 2.88
N GLU A 56 -0.77 20.43 1.92
CA GLU A 56 -0.47 20.20 0.51
C GLU A 56 0.89 20.80 0.18
N ASP A 57 1.88 19.95 0.07
CA ASP A 57 3.28 20.30 -0.21
C ASP A 57 4.01 19.02 -0.66
N THR A 58 5.25 19.19 -1.07
CA THR A 58 6.12 18.06 -1.42
C THR A 58 7.31 17.93 -0.46
N SER A 59 8.04 16.84 -0.59
CA SER A 59 9.25 16.55 0.16
C SER A 59 10.20 15.68 -0.67
N GLY A 60 11.46 15.61 -0.28
CA GLY A 60 12.43 14.75 -0.96
C GLY A 60 11.98 13.30 -1.06
N VAL A 61 11.35 12.75 -0.01
CA VAL A 61 10.85 11.37 -0.01
C VAL A 61 9.61 11.21 -0.89
N ILE A 62 8.72 12.20 -0.97
CA ILE A 62 7.58 12.19 -1.90
C ILE A 62 8.07 12.22 -3.34
N GLU A 63 9.03 13.06 -3.66
CA GLU A 63 9.62 13.14 -5.01
C GLU A 63 10.32 11.82 -5.39
N LYS A 64 11.06 11.22 -4.47
CA LYS A 64 11.66 9.88 -4.65
C LYS A 64 10.60 8.82 -4.89
N ALA A 65 9.53 8.82 -4.11
CA ALA A 65 8.42 7.89 -4.25
C ALA A 65 7.74 8.03 -5.62
N ALA A 66 7.44 9.26 -6.04
CA ALA A 66 6.85 9.53 -7.35
C ALA A 66 7.75 9.08 -8.50
N ALA A 67 9.05 9.34 -8.42
CA ALA A 67 10.02 8.89 -9.42
C ALA A 67 10.07 7.36 -9.52
N GLN A 68 10.08 6.66 -8.37
CA GLN A 68 10.09 5.19 -8.34
C GLN A 68 8.77 4.58 -8.84
N LEU A 69 7.62 5.22 -8.56
CA LEU A 69 6.34 4.81 -9.13
C LEU A 69 6.34 4.99 -10.66
N ASN A 70 6.87 6.08 -11.18
CA ASN A 70 7.02 6.28 -12.62
C ASN A 70 7.86 5.17 -13.28
N GLU A 71 8.97 4.79 -12.65
CA GLU A 71 9.80 3.69 -13.13
C GLU A 71 9.07 2.33 -13.05
N PHE A 72 8.32 2.10 -11.96
CA PHE A 72 7.52 0.89 -11.78
C PHE A 72 6.45 0.76 -12.86
N PHE A 73 5.65 1.80 -13.08
CA PHE A 73 4.62 1.80 -14.12
C PHE A 73 5.19 1.74 -15.55
N ALA A 74 6.42 2.17 -15.75
CA ALA A 74 7.15 2.00 -17.01
C ALA A 74 7.82 0.62 -17.17
N GLY A 75 7.64 -0.30 -16.20
CA GLY A 75 8.22 -1.63 -16.22
C GLY A 75 9.74 -1.68 -15.96
N ARG A 76 10.34 -0.58 -15.49
CA ARG A 76 11.78 -0.47 -15.24
C ARG A 76 12.20 -0.69 -13.80
N ARG A 77 11.23 -0.76 -12.87
CA ARG A 77 11.50 -0.98 -11.43
C ARG A 77 10.66 -2.13 -10.89
N ARG A 78 11.28 -2.98 -10.09
CA ARG A 78 10.62 -4.12 -9.41
C ARG A 78 10.71 -4.05 -7.89
N VAL A 79 11.64 -3.26 -7.36
CA VAL A 79 11.90 -3.12 -5.93
C VAL A 79 11.95 -1.63 -5.57
N PHE A 80 11.29 -1.26 -4.48
CA PHE A 80 11.30 0.10 -3.95
C PHE A 80 12.28 0.21 -2.79
N ASP A 81 12.95 1.36 -2.68
CA ASP A 81 13.89 1.67 -1.60
C ASP A 81 13.55 2.95 -0.82
N VAL A 82 12.30 3.40 -0.95
CA VAL A 82 11.77 4.54 -0.20
C VAL A 82 11.60 4.17 1.27
N PRO A 83 12.12 4.96 2.22
CA PRO A 83 11.88 4.71 3.63
C PRO A 83 10.39 4.84 3.99
N LEU A 84 9.84 3.85 4.68
CA LEU A 84 8.42 3.80 5.05
C LEU A 84 8.22 4.04 6.54
N LEU A 85 7.16 4.77 6.89
CA LEU A 85 6.62 4.86 8.23
C LEU A 85 5.23 4.22 8.23
N LEU A 86 5.14 3.01 8.77
CA LEU A 86 3.90 2.24 8.82
C LEU A 86 3.20 2.43 10.16
N ILE A 87 2.08 3.12 10.15
CA ILE A 87 1.26 3.38 11.32
C ILE A 87 0.03 2.46 11.30
N GLY A 88 -0.04 1.57 12.25
CA GLY A 88 -1.12 0.60 12.38
C GLY A 88 -1.02 -0.20 13.68
N THR A 89 -1.92 -1.17 13.87
CA THR A 89 -1.85 -2.13 14.97
C THR A 89 -0.67 -3.10 14.76
N ASP A 90 -0.26 -3.79 15.82
CA ASP A 90 0.82 -4.78 15.72
C ASP A 90 0.47 -5.89 14.72
N PHE A 91 -0.79 -6.35 14.72
CA PHE A 91 -1.27 -7.32 13.74
C PHE A 91 -1.17 -6.79 12.31
N GLN A 92 -1.62 -5.55 12.06
CA GLN A 92 -1.52 -4.92 10.75
C GLN A 92 -0.07 -4.82 10.28
N LYS A 93 0.83 -4.37 11.17
CA LYS A 93 2.26 -4.27 10.86
C LYS A 93 2.87 -5.64 10.55
N THR A 94 2.44 -6.69 11.23
CA THR A 94 2.86 -8.07 10.94
C THR A 94 2.44 -8.48 9.53
N VAL A 95 1.20 -8.23 9.15
CA VAL A 95 0.70 -8.52 7.81
C VAL A 95 1.44 -7.70 6.76
N TRP A 96 1.60 -6.39 6.97
CA TRP A 96 2.30 -5.52 6.02
C TRP A 96 3.78 -5.86 5.88
N GLY A 97 4.43 -6.28 6.96
CA GLY A 97 5.81 -6.79 6.92
C GLY A 97 5.94 -8.04 6.07
N GLU A 98 5.02 -8.98 6.20
CA GLU A 98 5.02 -10.19 5.37
C GLU A 98 4.64 -9.90 3.90
N LEU A 99 3.76 -8.92 3.66
CA LEU A 99 3.47 -8.46 2.28
C LEU A 99 4.74 -8.00 1.56
N MET A 100 5.63 -7.29 2.23
CA MET A 100 6.89 -6.82 1.64
C MET A 100 7.85 -7.98 1.27
N ASN A 101 7.63 -9.18 1.81
CA ASN A 101 8.37 -10.39 1.45
C ASN A 101 7.79 -11.10 0.21
N VAL A 102 6.64 -10.67 -0.29
CA VAL A 102 6.05 -11.21 -1.52
C VAL A 102 6.70 -10.52 -2.72
N PRO A 103 7.53 -11.24 -3.51
CA PRO A 103 8.31 -10.60 -4.55
C PRO A 103 7.44 -10.16 -5.75
N PHE A 104 7.98 -9.25 -6.55
CA PHE A 104 7.42 -8.87 -7.83
C PHE A 104 7.14 -10.11 -8.70
N GLY A 105 5.98 -10.15 -9.33
CA GLY A 105 5.59 -11.27 -10.18
C GLY A 105 5.14 -12.53 -9.42
N LYS A 106 4.86 -12.41 -8.12
CA LYS A 106 4.32 -13.51 -7.30
C LYS A 106 3.05 -13.06 -6.58
N THR A 107 2.19 -14.01 -6.32
CA THR A 107 0.96 -13.82 -5.55
C THR A 107 0.86 -14.81 -4.41
N LEU A 108 0.08 -14.46 -3.39
CA LEU A 108 -0.34 -15.36 -2.31
C LEU A 108 -1.85 -15.26 -2.14
N SER A 109 -2.46 -16.34 -1.67
CA SER A 109 -3.82 -16.27 -1.16
C SER A 109 -3.86 -15.69 0.26
N TYR A 110 -5.03 -15.21 0.69
CA TYR A 110 -5.24 -14.77 2.08
C TYR A 110 -4.95 -15.88 3.08
N GLY A 111 -5.29 -17.13 2.75
CA GLY A 111 -4.99 -18.29 3.59
C GLY A 111 -3.50 -18.60 3.71
N GLU A 112 -2.75 -18.49 2.61
CA GLU A 112 -1.28 -18.64 2.63
C GLU A 112 -0.62 -17.55 3.46
N MET A 113 -1.08 -16.28 3.33
CA MET A 113 -0.62 -15.18 4.17
C MET A 113 -0.88 -15.45 5.65
N ALA A 114 -2.09 -15.91 6.00
CA ALA A 114 -2.45 -16.25 7.38
C ALA A 114 -1.54 -17.33 7.97
N ARG A 115 -1.22 -18.36 7.18
CA ARG A 115 -0.24 -19.40 7.59
C ARG A 115 1.16 -18.84 7.79
N ARG A 116 1.63 -17.99 6.87
CA ARG A 116 2.97 -17.39 6.97
C ARG A 116 3.18 -16.56 8.22
N ILE A 117 2.15 -15.83 8.65
CA ILE A 117 2.22 -15.05 9.90
C ILE A 117 1.92 -15.89 11.16
N GLY A 118 1.82 -17.22 11.03
CA GLY A 118 1.55 -18.14 12.14
C GLY A 118 0.13 -18.07 12.70
N ARG A 119 -0.83 -17.56 11.92
CA ARG A 119 -2.23 -17.40 12.34
C ARG A 119 -3.22 -17.95 11.31
N PRO A 120 -3.20 -19.28 11.05
CA PRO A 120 -3.95 -19.89 9.94
C PRO A 120 -5.47 -19.68 10.01
N LYS A 121 -6.01 -19.42 11.20
CA LYS A 121 -7.44 -19.12 11.40
C LYS A 121 -7.81 -17.65 11.21
N ALA A 122 -6.84 -16.77 11.02
CA ALA A 122 -7.04 -15.31 10.96
C ALA A 122 -7.24 -14.78 9.53
N VAL A 123 -7.75 -15.58 8.59
CA VAL A 123 -7.89 -15.22 7.16
C VAL A 123 -8.68 -13.93 6.97
N ARG A 124 -9.81 -13.76 7.66
CA ARG A 124 -10.61 -12.53 7.58
C ARG A 124 -9.87 -11.31 8.15
N ALA A 125 -9.19 -11.48 9.27
CA ALA A 125 -8.38 -10.41 9.87
C ALA A 125 -7.21 -10.01 8.95
N VAL A 126 -6.58 -10.99 8.28
CA VAL A 126 -5.56 -10.74 7.25
C VAL A 126 -6.13 -9.93 6.09
N ALA A 127 -7.31 -10.29 5.59
CA ALA A 127 -7.97 -9.55 4.52
C ALA A 127 -8.27 -8.09 4.93
N ASN A 128 -8.74 -7.87 6.15
CA ASN A 128 -8.97 -6.53 6.69
C ASN A 128 -7.66 -5.73 6.83
N ALA A 129 -6.60 -6.35 7.34
CA ALA A 129 -5.28 -5.71 7.44
C ALA A 129 -4.70 -5.37 6.07
N ASN A 130 -4.88 -6.26 5.10
CA ASN A 130 -4.48 -6.02 3.70
C ASN A 130 -5.20 -4.78 3.13
N GLY A 131 -6.52 -4.68 3.32
CA GLY A 131 -7.31 -3.53 2.89
C GLY A 131 -6.98 -2.22 3.62
N ALA A 132 -6.49 -2.31 4.85
CA ALA A 132 -6.09 -1.16 5.67
C ALA A 132 -4.67 -0.65 5.39
N ASN A 133 -3.93 -1.26 4.46
CA ASN A 133 -2.58 -0.84 4.09
C ASN A 133 -2.54 0.65 3.71
N PRO A 134 -1.77 1.48 4.44
CA PRO A 134 -1.72 2.92 4.17
C PRO A 134 -0.78 3.31 3.04
N VAL A 135 0.06 2.39 2.56
CA VAL A 135 1.12 2.67 1.58
C VAL A 135 1.07 1.65 0.45
N CYS A 136 -0.01 1.73 -0.34
CA CYS A 136 -0.26 0.83 -1.47
C CYS A 136 0.91 0.83 -2.48
N ILE A 137 1.15 -0.27 -3.14
CA ILE A 137 2.22 -0.55 -4.10
C ILE A 137 3.57 -0.72 -3.42
N PHE A 138 4.03 0.20 -2.58
CA PHE A 138 5.27 0.04 -1.79
C PHE A 138 5.15 -1.14 -0.81
N VAL A 139 3.99 -1.27 -0.16
CA VAL A 139 3.56 -2.50 0.51
C VAL A 139 2.57 -3.18 -0.44
N PRO A 140 2.94 -4.30 -1.07
CA PRO A 140 2.24 -4.79 -2.28
C PRO A 140 0.98 -5.59 -1.95
N CYS A 141 -0.03 -4.95 -1.38
CA CYS A 141 -1.31 -5.59 -1.04
C CYS A 141 -2.08 -6.09 -2.27
N HIS A 142 -1.76 -5.60 -3.47
CA HIS A 142 -2.31 -6.09 -4.73
C HIS A 142 -1.88 -7.53 -5.08
N ARG A 143 -0.80 -8.04 -4.47
CA ARG A 143 -0.29 -9.41 -4.69
C ARG A 143 -1.04 -10.47 -3.89
N ILE A 144 -2.04 -10.08 -3.09
CA ILE A 144 -2.90 -11.03 -2.37
C ILE A 144 -4.20 -11.22 -3.15
N ILE A 145 -4.52 -12.49 -3.43
CA ILE A 145 -5.67 -12.90 -4.24
C ILE A 145 -6.50 -13.96 -3.50
N GLY A 146 -7.68 -14.27 -4.02
CA GLY A 146 -8.50 -15.37 -3.50
C GLY A 146 -7.81 -16.73 -3.67
N SER A 147 -8.16 -17.70 -2.83
CA SER A 147 -7.65 -19.08 -2.92
C SER A 147 -8.08 -19.80 -4.22
N ASP A 148 -9.17 -19.33 -4.84
CA ASP A 148 -9.66 -19.75 -6.16
C ASP A 148 -9.02 -18.94 -7.31
N HIS A 149 -7.96 -18.17 -7.02
CA HIS A 149 -7.28 -17.26 -7.93
C HIS A 149 -8.14 -16.08 -8.42
N SER A 150 -9.28 -15.81 -7.78
CA SER A 150 -10.09 -14.64 -8.11
C SER A 150 -9.46 -13.34 -7.59
N LEU A 151 -9.69 -12.24 -8.32
CA LEU A 151 -9.35 -10.91 -7.84
C LEU A 151 -10.47 -10.42 -6.94
N THR A 152 -10.21 -10.39 -5.63
CA THR A 152 -11.14 -9.91 -4.62
C THR A 152 -10.54 -8.77 -3.84
N GLY A 153 -11.38 -7.80 -3.48
CA GLY A 153 -11.09 -6.74 -2.53
C GLY A 153 -9.79 -5.97 -2.76
N TYR A 154 -9.87 -4.79 -3.35
CA TYR A 154 -8.73 -3.90 -3.48
C TYR A 154 -9.16 -2.45 -3.30
N ALA A 155 -8.39 -1.67 -2.54
CA ALA A 155 -8.70 -0.28 -2.23
C ALA A 155 -8.80 0.61 -3.48
N GLY A 156 -7.98 0.36 -4.48
CA GLY A 156 -8.00 1.04 -5.78
C GLY A 156 -9.01 0.48 -6.78
N GLY A 157 -9.80 -0.52 -6.38
CA GLY A 157 -10.73 -1.24 -7.26
C GLY A 157 -10.08 -2.41 -8.00
N ILE A 158 -10.91 -3.32 -8.48
CA ILE A 158 -10.48 -4.56 -9.15
C ILE A 158 -9.70 -4.28 -10.44
N ASP A 159 -10.07 -3.25 -11.18
CA ASP A 159 -9.37 -2.88 -12.41
C ASP A 159 -7.94 -2.41 -12.15
N ALA A 160 -7.74 -1.60 -11.12
CA ALA A 160 -6.39 -1.20 -10.70
C ALA A 160 -5.56 -2.42 -10.26
N LYS A 161 -6.14 -3.32 -9.47
CA LYS A 161 -5.47 -4.57 -9.05
C LYS A 161 -5.06 -5.42 -10.25
N ARG A 162 -5.98 -5.60 -11.21
CA ARG A 162 -5.71 -6.35 -12.45
C ARG A 162 -4.55 -5.75 -13.22
N ARG A 163 -4.56 -4.43 -13.45
CA ARG A 163 -3.50 -3.74 -14.19
C ARG A 163 -2.14 -3.85 -13.50
N LEU A 164 -2.09 -3.77 -12.17
CA LEU A 164 -0.86 -3.97 -11.41
C LEU A 164 -0.32 -5.40 -11.59
N LEU A 165 -1.18 -6.40 -11.52
CA LEU A 165 -0.79 -7.80 -11.72
C LEU A 165 -0.41 -8.10 -13.18
N GLU A 166 -1.06 -7.48 -14.16
CA GLU A 166 -0.67 -7.54 -15.57
C GLU A 166 0.72 -6.94 -15.78
N LEU A 167 0.99 -5.78 -15.19
CA LEU A 167 2.30 -5.14 -15.22
C LEU A 167 3.40 -6.05 -14.64
N GLU A 168 3.06 -6.80 -13.59
CA GLU A 168 3.97 -7.75 -12.97
C GLU A 168 4.07 -9.10 -13.70
N GLY A 169 3.29 -9.29 -14.76
CA GLY A 169 3.31 -10.51 -15.58
C GLY A 169 2.64 -11.72 -14.95
N VAL A 170 1.78 -11.53 -13.93
CA VAL A 170 1.07 -12.61 -13.22
C VAL A 170 -0.41 -12.68 -13.54
N TRP A 171 -0.90 -11.82 -14.39
CA TRP A 171 -2.29 -11.83 -14.85
C TRP A 171 -2.36 -11.83 -16.37
N PRO A 172 -3.26 -12.54 -17.02
CA PRO A 172 -4.15 -13.56 -16.41
C PRO A 172 -3.36 -14.73 -15.81
N ILE A 173 -3.89 -15.29 -14.71
CA ILE A 173 -3.24 -16.43 -14.06
C ILE A 173 -3.32 -17.62 -15.02
N LYS A 174 -2.16 -18.12 -15.40
CA LYS A 174 -2.07 -19.37 -16.18
C LYS A 174 -2.30 -20.53 -15.22
N ILE A 175 -3.42 -21.22 -15.39
CA ILE A 175 -3.76 -22.45 -14.69
C ILE A 175 -2.96 -23.59 -15.32
#